data_7a238bd7c23d174a79cac1169005a3e5
#
_entry.id   7a238bd7c23d174a79cac1169005a3e5
#
_cell.length_a   1.000
_cell.length_b   1.000
_cell.length_c   1.000
_cell.angle_alpha   90.00
_cell.angle_beta   90.00
_cell.angle_gamma   90.00
#
_symmetry.space_group_name_H-M   'P 1'
#
loop_
_entity.id
_entity.type
_entity.pdbx_description
1 polymer ?
#
loop_
_entity_poly.entity_id
_entity_poly.type
_entity_poly.pdbx_seq_one_letter_code
_entity_poly.pdbx_strand_id
1 'polypeptide(L)'
;DMPGHSAAFVRAFRHDMQSPEGMKILKLLLDEVCETFDVPYLHIGTDEVEFTNPHFVPEMVAYVRSKGKKVISWNPGWHYKPGEIDMTHLWSYRGKAQPGIPAIDSKFHYLNHFDVFGDIVALYNSRIYDQAEGSEDIAGTILALWHDRLIDNEWNLVIENGLYPNMLAIAERAWRGGGTEYFDGLGTILPPEDTEAFKEFADFEKRMLWHKEHTFKGYPFAYVKQTNVKWNITDAFPNGGDMDKVFPPEQELKDTYHYNGNTYGVRQAIGAGIYLRHVWGTFVPGFYADPKEDHTAYAYTWVYSPRDQEVGLWAEFQNYSRSEMDLAPLQGKWDYTGSRLWINDREIMTPVWTATHQVKSNEIPLGNENCVARSPLAVHLNKGWNKVFLKLPIGKFKMAETRLVKWMFTTVFVTPDGEKAVEGLIYSPDKQK
;
A
#
# COMPACT_ATOMS: atom_id res chain seq x y z
N ASP A 1 8.99 16.76 -11.45
CA ASP A 1 7.68 16.33 -12.01
C ASP A 1 6.67 17.43 -11.75
N MET A 2 6.15 18.01 -12.83
CA MET A 2 5.03 18.95 -12.71
C MET A 2 3.74 18.12 -12.75
N PRO A 3 2.95 18.09 -11.68
CA PRO A 3 1.75 17.27 -11.64
C PRO A 3 0.71 17.73 -12.66
N GLY A 4 0.15 16.80 -13.41
CA GLY A 4 -1.09 16.97 -14.14
C GLY A 4 -1.05 17.89 -15.38
N HIS A 5 0.10 18.12 -15.96
CA HIS A 5 0.14 18.86 -17.21
C HIS A 5 -0.31 17.97 -18.36
N SER A 6 -1.49 18.28 -18.87
CA SER A 6 -2.02 17.66 -20.09
C SER A 6 -0.96 17.59 -21.17
N ALA A 7 -0.98 16.55 -22.00
CA ALA A 7 -0.11 16.41 -23.18
C ALA A 7 -0.14 17.65 -24.09
N ALA A 8 -1.15 18.52 -23.96
CA ALA A 8 -1.27 19.81 -24.63
C ALA A 8 -0.30 20.86 -24.06
N PHE A 9 -0.09 20.92 -22.74
CA PHE A 9 0.88 21.83 -22.13
C PHE A 9 2.31 21.43 -22.51
N VAL A 10 2.64 20.14 -22.44
CA VAL A 10 3.94 19.62 -22.90
C VAL A 10 4.17 19.88 -24.40
N ARG A 11 3.13 19.88 -25.23
CA ARG A 11 3.23 20.23 -26.66
C ARG A 11 3.37 21.73 -26.91
N ALA A 12 2.86 22.58 -26.05
CA ALA A 12 2.98 24.05 -26.17
C ALA A 12 4.38 24.53 -25.79
N PHE A 13 5.04 23.88 -24.82
CA PHE A 13 6.42 24.15 -24.41
C PHE A 13 7.39 23.13 -25.03
N ARG A 14 7.57 23.17 -26.34
CA ARG A 14 8.57 22.35 -27.06
C ARG A 14 10.01 22.83 -26.81
N HIS A 15 10.35 23.24 -25.62
CA HIS A 15 11.75 23.53 -25.30
C HIS A 15 12.39 22.29 -24.72
N ASP A 16 13.34 21.74 -25.46
CA ASP A 16 14.27 20.77 -24.92
C ASP A 16 15.08 21.45 -23.81
N MET A 17 14.83 21.07 -22.56
CA MET A 17 15.52 21.62 -21.39
C MET A 17 17.03 21.35 -21.40
N GLN A 18 17.47 20.42 -22.22
CA GLN A 18 18.90 20.10 -22.44
C GLN A 18 19.51 21.00 -23.52
N SER A 19 18.73 21.83 -24.22
CA SER A 19 19.23 22.84 -25.14
C SER A 19 19.84 24.02 -24.37
N PRO A 20 20.73 24.82 -24.99
CA PRO A 20 21.29 26.00 -24.34
C PRO A 20 20.24 27.00 -23.83
N GLU A 21 19.12 27.14 -24.52
CA GLU A 21 18.00 28.00 -24.14
C GLU A 21 17.23 27.40 -22.98
N GLY A 22 16.95 26.10 -23.04
CA GLY A 22 16.27 25.36 -21.96
C GLY A 22 17.07 25.41 -20.66
N MET A 23 18.39 25.23 -20.75
CA MET A 23 19.29 25.33 -19.60
C MET A 23 19.29 26.71 -18.95
N LYS A 24 19.18 27.79 -19.75
CA LYS A 24 19.03 29.15 -19.19
C LYS A 24 17.72 29.31 -18.41
N ILE A 25 16.60 28.79 -18.93
CA ILE A 25 15.31 28.83 -18.25
C ILE A 25 15.39 28.05 -16.96
N LEU A 26 15.95 26.84 -17.00
CA LEU A 26 16.10 26.00 -15.81
C LEU A 26 16.97 26.68 -14.73
N LYS A 27 18.05 27.36 -15.11
CA LYS A 27 18.88 28.12 -14.17
C LYS A 27 18.11 29.27 -13.50
N LEU A 28 17.24 29.98 -14.23
CA LEU A 28 16.40 31.01 -13.65
C LEU A 28 15.41 30.42 -12.62
N LEU A 29 14.81 29.26 -12.92
CA LEU A 29 13.94 28.56 -11.97
C LEU A 29 14.72 28.10 -10.72
N LEU A 30 15.95 27.60 -10.91
CA LEU A 30 16.82 27.22 -9.79
C LEU A 30 17.22 28.43 -8.94
N ASP A 31 17.44 29.61 -9.56
CA ASP A 31 17.68 30.85 -8.83
C ASP A 31 16.50 31.22 -7.94
N GLU A 32 15.31 31.24 -8.50
CA GLU A 32 14.07 31.53 -7.75
C GLU A 32 13.86 30.57 -6.59
N VAL A 33 14.06 29.25 -6.80
CA VAL A 33 13.94 28.25 -5.74
C VAL A 33 14.99 28.47 -4.65
N CYS A 34 16.26 28.73 -5.02
CA CYS A 34 17.35 28.94 -4.05
C CYS A 34 17.18 30.24 -3.26
N GLU A 35 16.58 31.28 -3.84
CA GLU A 35 16.28 32.55 -3.17
C GLU A 35 15.07 32.43 -2.25
N THR A 36 14.05 31.64 -2.66
CA THR A 36 12.79 31.51 -1.93
C THR A 36 12.93 30.57 -0.71
N PHE A 37 13.72 29.48 -0.84
CA PHE A 37 13.79 28.45 0.18
C PHE A 37 15.21 28.37 0.81
N ASP A 38 15.26 28.60 2.11
CA ASP A 38 16.50 28.41 2.89
C ASP A 38 16.66 26.92 3.27
N VAL A 39 17.07 26.11 2.29
CA VAL A 39 17.33 24.67 2.46
C VAL A 39 18.76 24.34 2.06
N PRO A 40 19.44 23.42 2.76
CA PRO A 40 20.83 23.06 2.45
C PRO A 40 20.98 22.17 1.21
N TYR A 41 19.92 21.46 0.82
CA TYR A 41 19.90 20.52 -0.30
C TYR A 41 18.84 20.89 -1.32
N LEU A 42 19.15 20.63 -2.59
CA LEU A 42 18.20 20.70 -3.70
C LEU A 42 18.18 19.36 -4.45
N HIS A 43 16.99 18.79 -4.65
CA HIS A 43 16.80 17.58 -5.44
C HIS A 43 16.55 17.95 -6.90
N ILE A 44 17.38 17.48 -7.82
CA ILE A 44 17.33 17.83 -9.24
C ILE A 44 16.67 16.77 -10.14
N GLY A 45 16.14 15.70 -9.57
CA GLY A 45 15.49 14.64 -10.35
C GLY A 45 16.46 13.70 -11.04
N THR A 46 16.38 13.57 -12.35
CA THR A 46 17.14 12.75 -13.30
C THR A 46 16.63 11.33 -13.58
N ASP A 47 15.49 10.96 -13.07
CA ASP A 47 14.81 9.69 -13.35
C ASP A 47 13.99 9.76 -14.64
N GLU A 48 13.77 8.60 -15.26
CA GLU A 48 12.86 8.40 -16.41
C GLU A 48 13.02 9.40 -17.58
N VAL A 49 14.23 9.97 -17.73
CA VAL A 49 14.60 10.94 -18.77
C VAL A 49 15.72 10.40 -19.63
N GLU A 50 15.60 10.58 -20.94
CA GLU A 50 16.68 10.34 -21.88
C GLU A 50 17.59 11.58 -21.94
N PHE A 51 18.89 11.39 -21.68
CA PHE A 51 19.88 12.46 -21.72
C PHE A 51 20.62 12.45 -23.08
N THR A 52 20.24 13.38 -23.93
CA THR A 52 20.90 13.60 -25.24
C THR A 52 22.10 14.52 -25.13
N ASN A 53 22.15 15.38 -24.10
CA ASN A 53 23.27 16.26 -23.79
C ASN A 53 24.07 15.74 -22.59
N PRO A 54 25.28 15.18 -22.77
CA PRO A 54 26.08 14.61 -21.68
C PRO A 54 26.59 15.66 -20.67
N HIS A 55 26.53 16.96 -21.01
CA HIS A 55 26.94 18.05 -20.13
C HIS A 55 25.80 18.60 -19.28
N PHE A 56 24.55 18.25 -19.58
CA PHE A 56 23.37 18.83 -18.95
C PHE A 56 23.39 18.63 -17.42
N VAL A 57 23.44 17.37 -16.97
CA VAL A 57 23.40 17.05 -15.53
C VAL A 57 24.62 17.59 -14.79
N PRO A 58 25.85 17.36 -15.24
CA PRO A 58 27.03 17.95 -14.60
C PRO A 58 27.00 19.47 -14.48
N GLU A 59 26.50 20.19 -15.50
CA GLU A 59 26.34 21.64 -15.48
C GLU A 59 25.27 22.09 -14.47
N MET A 60 24.13 21.38 -14.37
CA MET A 60 23.11 21.69 -13.40
C MET A 60 23.59 21.45 -11.96
N VAL A 61 24.31 20.36 -11.71
CA VAL A 61 24.93 20.09 -10.42
C VAL A 61 25.90 21.22 -10.03
N ALA A 62 26.80 21.60 -10.95
CA ALA A 62 27.75 22.67 -10.72
C ALA A 62 27.03 24.01 -10.46
N TYR A 63 25.92 24.27 -11.17
CA TYR A 63 25.16 25.50 -11.00
C TYR A 63 24.48 25.56 -9.61
N VAL A 64 23.82 24.49 -9.17
CA VAL A 64 23.21 24.43 -7.83
C VAL A 64 24.29 24.58 -6.74
N ARG A 65 25.43 23.93 -6.89
CA ARG A 65 26.55 24.08 -5.95
C ARG A 65 27.11 25.52 -5.92
N SER A 66 27.09 26.23 -7.05
CA SER A 66 27.49 27.66 -7.09
C SER A 66 26.57 28.57 -6.27
N LYS A 67 25.33 28.12 -5.96
CA LYS A 67 24.38 28.80 -5.07
C LYS A 67 24.56 28.40 -3.59
N GLY A 68 25.61 27.65 -3.26
CA GLY A 68 25.90 27.17 -1.91
C GLY A 68 25.01 26.01 -1.44
N LYS A 69 24.27 25.39 -2.33
CA LYS A 69 23.40 24.24 -2.01
C LYS A 69 24.09 22.92 -2.38
N LYS A 70 23.79 21.85 -1.64
CA LYS A 70 24.15 20.47 -1.97
C LYS A 70 23.09 19.85 -2.87
N VAL A 71 23.48 18.82 -3.63
CA VAL A 71 22.62 18.25 -4.68
C VAL A 71 22.24 16.80 -4.36
N ILE A 72 20.95 16.51 -4.49
CA ILE A 72 20.37 15.16 -4.44
C ILE A 72 19.81 14.81 -5.82
N SER A 73 19.88 13.55 -6.22
CA SER A 73 19.33 13.06 -7.48
C SER A 73 18.76 11.65 -7.36
N TRP A 74 17.79 11.32 -8.20
CA TRP A 74 17.21 9.98 -8.24
C TRP A 74 18.20 8.89 -8.67
N ASN A 75 18.00 7.68 -8.11
CA ASN A 75 18.69 6.45 -8.51
C ASN A 75 17.64 5.29 -8.54
N PRO A 76 17.32 4.67 -9.69
CA PRO A 76 17.91 4.88 -11.02
C PRO A 76 17.71 6.31 -11.57
N GLY A 77 18.69 6.77 -12.30
CA GLY A 77 18.74 8.08 -12.92
C GLY A 77 20.10 8.28 -13.57
N TRP A 78 20.63 9.49 -13.54
CA TRP A 78 21.99 9.74 -13.99
C TRP A 78 23.01 8.98 -13.12
N HIS A 79 24.03 8.39 -13.75
CA HIS A 79 25.08 7.68 -13.04
C HIS A 79 26.21 8.64 -12.62
N TYR A 80 26.41 8.75 -11.32
CA TYR A 80 27.44 9.63 -10.74
C TYR A 80 28.65 8.84 -10.25
N LYS A 81 29.82 9.50 -10.25
CA LYS A 81 31.00 9.06 -9.51
C LYS A 81 31.04 9.73 -8.13
N PRO A 82 31.76 9.15 -7.16
CA PRO A 82 32.00 9.82 -5.88
C PRO A 82 32.51 11.25 -6.06
N GLY A 83 31.92 12.22 -5.35
CA GLY A 83 32.23 13.64 -5.45
C GLY A 83 31.49 14.42 -6.56
N GLU A 84 30.88 13.74 -7.53
CA GLU A 84 30.06 14.40 -8.57
C GLU A 84 28.69 14.83 -8.04
N ILE A 85 28.18 14.16 -7.01
CA ILE A 85 26.94 14.51 -6.35
C ILE A 85 27.09 14.36 -4.84
N ASP A 86 26.22 15.01 -4.07
CA ASP A 86 26.32 14.97 -2.60
C ASP A 86 25.50 13.80 -2.01
N MET A 87 24.42 13.37 -2.69
CA MET A 87 23.56 12.29 -2.24
C MET A 87 22.72 11.74 -3.39
N THR A 88 22.41 10.43 -3.36
CA THR A 88 21.43 9.82 -4.26
C THR A 88 20.16 9.40 -3.50
N HIS A 89 19.04 9.30 -4.20
CA HIS A 89 17.76 8.88 -3.66
C HIS A 89 17.27 7.63 -4.40
N LEU A 90 17.30 6.49 -3.71
CA LEU A 90 16.85 5.20 -4.22
C LEU A 90 15.34 5.18 -4.24
N TRP A 91 14.72 5.33 -5.41
CA TRP A 91 13.27 5.42 -5.56
C TRP A 91 12.61 4.14 -6.08
N SER A 92 13.39 3.22 -6.63
CA SER A 92 12.90 1.98 -7.23
C SER A 92 13.75 0.81 -6.76
N TYR A 93 13.17 -0.40 -6.73
CA TYR A 93 13.88 -1.65 -6.46
C TYR A 93 15.10 -1.88 -7.40
N ARG A 94 15.12 -1.20 -8.55
CA ARG A 94 16.25 -1.21 -9.48
C ARG A 94 17.39 -0.28 -9.05
N GLY A 95 17.12 0.65 -8.13
CA GLY A 95 18.11 1.55 -7.57
C GLY A 95 19.17 0.78 -6.80
N LYS A 96 20.42 1.17 -6.98
CA LYS A 96 21.57 0.55 -6.32
C LYS A 96 22.42 1.62 -5.65
N ALA A 97 22.80 1.35 -4.41
CA ALA A 97 23.77 2.16 -3.71
C ALA A 97 25.07 2.26 -4.50
N GLN A 98 25.66 3.44 -4.49
CA GLN A 98 26.93 3.73 -5.12
C GLN A 98 27.96 3.97 -4.01
N PRO A 99 29.03 3.16 -3.90
CA PRO A 99 30.05 3.34 -2.86
C PRO A 99 30.61 4.77 -2.86
N GLY A 100 30.69 5.38 -1.69
CA GLY A 100 31.19 6.74 -1.49
C GLY A 100 30.18 7.84 -1.84
N ILE A 101 28.90 7.50 -2.07
CA ILE A 101 27.81 8.46 -2.26
C ILE A 101 26.70 8.08 -1.28
N PRO A 102 26.41 8.90 -0.24
CA PRO A 102 25.30 8.64 0.66
C PRO A 102 23.97 8.53 -0.07
N ALA A 103 23.08 7.68 0.40
CA ALA A 103 21.78 7.49 -0.24
C ALA A 103 20.59 7.62 0.75
N ILE A 104 19.49 8.17 0.24
CA ILE A 104 18.16 8.08 0.84
C ILE A 104 17.50 6.82 0.30
N ASP A 105 16.82 6.05 1.14
CA ASP A 105 16.10 4.85 0.72
C ASP A 105 14.59 5.06 0.73
N SER A 106 13.96 4.92 -0.42
CA SER A 106 12.49 4.94 -0.60
C SER A 106 11.99 3.82 -1.51
N LYS A 107 12.82 2.81 -1.78
CA LYS A 107 12.57 1.77 -2.81
C LYS A 107 11.17 1.14 -2.77
N PHE A 108 10.59 0.97 -1.59
CA PHE A 108 9.27 0.36 -1.38
C PHE A 108 8.34 1.22 -0.50
N HIS A 109 8.70 2.44 -0.25
CA HIS A 109 7.99 3.33 0.68
C HIS A 109 7.06 4.30 -0.06
N TYR A 110 6.20 3.75 -0.96
CA TYR A 110 5.25 4.51 -1.78
C TYR A 110 3.82 4.20 -1.38
N LEU A 111 3.18 5.11 -0.66
CA LEU A 111 1.83 4.93 -0.09
C LEU A 111 0.72 4.75 -1.12
N ASN A 112 0.88 5.30 -2.33
CA ASN A 112 -0.11 5.23 -3.40
C ASN A 112 -0.49 3.81 -3.84
N HIS A 113 0.28 2.80 -3.44
CA HIS A 113 0.01 1.40 -3.71
C HIS A 113 -0.43 0.61 -2.48
N PHE A 114 -0.44 1.22 -1.30
CA PHE A 114 -0.51 0.51 -0.03
C PHE A 114 -1.95 0.32 0.47
N ASP A 115 -2.18 -0.87 1.04
CA ASP A 115 -3.23 -1.12 2.02
C ASP A 115 -2.73 -0.71 3.41
N VAL A 116 -3.57 0.01 4.16
CA VAL A 116 -3.18 0.55 5.46
C VAL A 116 -2.94 -0.53 6.53
N PHE A 117 -3.46 -1.75 6.34
CA PHE A 117 -3.29 -2.85 7.29
C PHE A 117 -2.17 -3.82 6.91
N GLY A 118 -2.13 -4.25 5.64
CA GLY A 118 -1.12 -5.20 5.17
C GLY A 118 0.25 -4.54 5.04
N ASP A 119 0.32 -3.42 4.35
CA ASP A 119 1.61 -2.77 4.06
C ASP A 119 2.26 -2.12 5.28
N ILE A 120 1.51 -1.75 6.32
CA ILE A 120 2.09 -1.24 7.57
C ILE A 120 2.99 -2.28 8.25
N VAL A 121 2.68 -3.57 8.10
CA VAL A 121 3.52 -4.66 8.60
C VAL A 121 4.85 -4.68 7.86
N ALA A 122 4.81 -4.57 6.53
CA ALA A 122 6.01 -4.51 5.71
C ALA A 122 6.85 -3.25 5.99
N LEU A 123 6.22 -2.09 6.16
CA LEU A 123 6.90 -0.85 6.55
C LEU A 123 7.58 -0.96 7.92
N TYR A 124 6.89 -1.51 8.90
CA TYR A 124 7.44 -1.73 10.24
C TYR A 124 8.63 -2.69 10.21
N ASN A 125 8.59 -3.72 9.37
CA ASN A 125 9.68 -4.69 9.23
C ASN A 125 10.79 -4.23 8.28
N SER A 126 10.55 -3.21 7.46
CA SER A 126 11.46 -2.78 6.40
C SER A 126 12.83 -2.34 6.95
N ARG A 127 13.89 -2.97 6.46
CA ARG A 127 15.26 -2.57 6.75
C ARG A 127 15.65 -1.40 5.87
N ILE A 128 16.02 -0.27 6.49
CA ILE A 128 16.45 0.91 5.75
C ILE A 128 17.80 0.63 5.09
N TYR A 129 17.88 0.83 3.78
CA TYR A 129 19.10 0.67 2.99
C TYR A 129 19.74 -0.74 3.12
N ASP A 130 18.93 -1.75 3.42
CA ASP A 130 19.37 -3.14 3.64
C ASP A 130 20.44 -3.31 4.75
N GLN A 131 20.52 -2.33 5.69
CA GLN A 131 21.44 -2.35 6.82
C GLN A 131 20.68 -2.26 8.15
N ALA A 132 21.14 -3.05 9.13
CA ALA A 132 20.54 -3.08 10.46
C ALA A 132 20.87 -1.84 11.30
N GLU A 133 21.99 -1.21 11.02
CA GLU A 133 22.49 -0.04 11.76
C GLU A 133 22.80 1.11 10.79
N GLY A 134 22.69 2.33 11.26
CA GLY A 134 23.03 3.52 10.52
C GLY A 134 24.52 3.58 10.17
N SER A 135 24.87 4.16 9.06
CA SER A 135 26.26 4.40 8.61
C SER A 135 26.36 5.72 7.85
N GLU A 136 27.58 6.13 7.54
CA GLU A 136 27.80 7.35 6.73
C GLU A 136 27.23 7.25 5.31
N ASP A 137 27.01 6.03 4.81
CA ASP A 137 26.41 5.78 3.50
C ASP A 137 24.88 5.88 3.52
N ILE A 138 24.26 5.95 4.70
CA ILE A 138 22.81 6.04 4.87
C ILE A 138 22.42 7.45 5.28
N ALA A 139 21.79 8.18 4.36
CA ALA A 139 21.23 9.49 4.67
C ALA A 139 19.87 9.42 5.37
N GLY A 140 19.18 8.27 5.28
CA GLY A 140 17.89 8.02 5.88
C GLY A 140 16.88 7.41 4.92
N THR A 141 15.59 7.61 5.21
CA THR A 141 14.48 7.15 4.38
C THR A 141 13.45 8.25 4.16
N ILE A 142 12.71 8.17 3.08
CA ILE A 142 11.54 9.00 2.80
C ILE A 142 10.36 8.09 2.50
N LEU A 143 9.26 8.30 3.22
CA LEU A 143 7.96 7.74 2.89
C LEU A 143 7.30 8.66 1.86
N ALA A 144 7.10 8.16 0.65
CA ALA A 144 6.58 8.94 -0.45
C ALA A 144 5.05 8.84 -0.52
N LEU A 145 4.38 9.98 -0.48
CA LEU A 145 2.97 10.10 -0.77
C LEU A 145 2.82 10.58 -2.22
N TRP A 146 2.79 9.61 -3.15
CA TRP A 146 2.67 9.85 -4.58
C TRP A 146 1.21 9.68 -4.99
N HIS A 147 0.60 10.71 -5.58
CA HIS A 147 -0.83 10.72 -5.87
C HIS A 147 -1.11 11.45 -7.19
N ASP A 148 -1.34 10.68 -8.26
CA ASP A 148 -1.56 11.21 -9.61
C ASP A 148 -3.05 11.36 -9.96
N ARG A 149 -3.94 10.94 -9.07
CA ARG A 149 -5.38 11.09 -9.30
C ARG A 149 -5.89 12.43 -8.81
N LEU A 150 -6.92 12.94 -9.47
CA LEU A 150 -7.66 14.12 -9.02
C LEU A 150 -8.24 13.86 -7.61
N ILE A 151 -8.13 14.88 -6.77
CA ILE A 151 -8.74 14.92 -5.44
C ILE A 151 -9.65 16.13 -5.32
N ASP A 152 -10.74 16.01 -4.55
CA ASP A 152 -11.70 17.09 -4.34
C ASP A 152 -11.17 18.17 -3.39
N ASN A 153 -10.31 17.76 -2.46
CA ASN A 153 -9.63 18.66 -1.52
C ASN A 153 -8.31 18.04 -1.04
N GLU A 154 -7.44 18.85 -0.44
CA GLU A 154 -6.11 18.45 0.00
C GLU A 154 -6.12 17.33 1.07
N TRP A 155 -7.16 17.28 1.90
CA TRP A 155 -7.28 16.22 2.91
C TRP A 155 -7.51 14.83 2.32
N ASN A 156 -8.13 14.74 1.14
CA ASN A 156 -8.33 13.48 0.46
C ASN A 156 -7.00 12.81 0.10
N LEU A 157 -5.96 13.59 -0.19
CA LEU A 157 -4.61 13.07 -0.37
C LEU A 157 -4.13 12.27 0.84
N VAL A 158 -4.33 12.82 2.03
CA VAL A 158 -3.92 12.21 3.31
C VAL A 158 -4.80 11.02 3.67
N ILE A 159 -6.11 11.17 3.48
CA ILE A 159 -7.12 10.12 3.80
C ILE A 159 -6.90 8.89 2.92
N GLU A 160 -6.87 9.08 1.62
CA GLU A 160 -6.80 7.97 0.65
C GLU A 160 -5.50 7.17 0.74
N ASN A 161 -4.42 7.77 1.21
CA ASN A 161 -3.13 7.12 1.32
C ASN A 161 -2.79 6.61 2.73
N GLY A 162 -3.67 6.80 3.72
CA GLY A 162 -3.42 6.33 5.09
C GLY A 162 -2.12 6.88 5.67
N LEU A 163 -1.83 8.17 5.47
CA LEU A 163 -0.52 8.76 5.76
C LEU A 163 -0.07 8.53 7.20
N TYR A 164 -0.88 8.91 8.18
CA TYR A 164 -0.43 8.96 9.59
C TYR A 164 -0.06 7.59 10.18
N PRO A 165 -0.85 6.50 10.01
CA PRO A 165 -0.42 5.20 10.51
C PRO A 165 0.87 4.71 9.84
N ASN A 166 0.98 4.85 8.51
CA ASN A 166 2.17 4.41 7.77
C ASN A 166 3.41 5.23 8.12
N MET A 167 3.26 6.54 8.34
CA MET A 167 4.34 7.43 8.79
C MET A 167 4.92 6.98 10.13
N LEU A 168 4.08 6.57 11.09
CA LEU A 168 4.55 6.09 12.37
C LEU A 168 5.33 4.77 12.25
N ALA A 169 4.92 3.88 11.36
CA ALA A 169 5.61 2.62 11.14
C ALA A 169 7.04 2.83 10.59
N ILE A 170 7.19 3.65 9.57
CA ILE A 170 8.51 3.92 9.01
C ILE A 170 9.38 4.76 9.95
N ALA A 171 8.78 5.70 10.70
CA ALA A 171 9.50 6.50 11.69
C ALA A 171 10.05 5.63 12.84
N GLU A 172 9.26 4.68 13.34
CA GLU A 172 9.71 3.70 14.34
C GLU A 172 10.91 2.90 13.81
N ARG A 173 10.83 2.42 12.58
CA ARG A 173 11.92 1.66 11.96
C ARG A 173 13.16 2.49 11.74
N ALA A 174 13.01 3.69 11.19
CA ALA A 174 14.12 4.60 10.94
C ALA A 174 14.84 5.00 12.24
N TRP A 175 14.11 5.12 13.34
CA TRP A 175 14.68 5.46 14.66
C TRP A 175 15.37 4.26 15.31
N ARG A 176 14.76 3.09 15.30
CA ARG A 176 15.27 1.89 15.98
C ARG A 176 16.38 1.18 15.22
N GLY A 177 16.43 1.34 13.91
CA GLY A 177 17.26 0.47 13.06
C GLY A 177 16.73 -0.97 13.04
N GLY A 178 17.56 -1.94 12.66
CA GLY A 178 17.17 -3.34 12.54
C GLY A 178 16.21 -3.58 11.38
N GLY A 179 15.23 -4.44 11.60
CA GLY A 179 14.29 -4.86 10.58
C GLY A 179 14.83 -5.97 9.69
N THR A 180 14.05 -6.32 8.70
CA THR A 180 14.38 -7.33 7.69
C THR A 180 14.28 -6.71 6.30
N GLU A 181 14.89 -7.34 5.31
CA GLU A 181 14.68 -6.88 3.94
C GLU A 181 13.21 -6.99 3.58
N TYR A 182 12.72 -6.05 2.79
CA TYR A 182 11.33 -6.02 2.34
C TYR A 182 10.91 -7.30 1.60
N PHE A 183 11.89 -8.03 1.08
CA PHE A 183 11.73 -9.28 0.33
C PHE A 183 11.84 -10.54 1.17
N ASP A 184 11.99 -10.45 2.47
CA ASP A 184 12.08 -11.63 3.30
C ASP A 184 10.72 -12.31 3.51
N GLY A 185 10.73 -13.44 4.23
CA GLY A 185 9.53 -14.25 4.44
C GLY A 185 8.41 -13.58 5.24
N LEU A 186 8.66 -12.41 5.88
CA LEU A 186 7.62 -11.69 6.63
C LEU A 186 6.79 -10.80 5.70
N GLY A 187 7.41 -9.93 4.90
CA GLY A 187 6.69 -9.03 4.00
C GLY A 187 5.51 -8.33 4.67
N THR A 188 4.30 -8.57 4.14
CA THR A 188 3.03 -8.06 4.68
C THR A 188 2.36 -8.99 5.70
N ILE A 189 3.01 -10.10 6.10
CA ILE A 189 2.43 -11.14 6.94
C ILE A 189 2.81 -10.91 8.39
N LEU A 190 1.82 -10.86 9.28
CA LEU A 190 2.06 -10.95 10.71
C LEU A 190 2.49 -12.36 11.08
N PRO A 191 3.59 -12.52 11.83
CA PRO A 191 4.06 -13.84 12.27
C PRO A 191 3.12 -14.42 13.34
N PRO A 192 3.27 -15.71 13.73
CA PRO A 192 2.49 -16.33 14.79
C PRO A 192 2.58 -15.58 16.13
N GLU A 193 1.50 -15.57 16.91
CA GLU A 193 1.35 -14.81 18.17
C GLU A 193 2.40 -15.12 19.25
N ASP A 194 2.96 -16.32 19.25
CA ASP A 194 3.97 -16.77 20.22
C ASP A 194 5.38 -16.27 19.89
N THR A 195 5.58 -15.69 18.72
CA THR A 195 6.88 -15.17 18.28
C THR A 195 7.21 -13.80 18.87
N GLU A 196 8.50 -13.52 19.03
CA GLU A 196 8.96 -12.21 19.49
C GLU A 196 8.62 -11.10 18.47
N ALA A 197 8.76 -11.38 17.18
CA ALA A 197 8.42 -10.41 16.12
C ALA A 197 6.94 -10.00 16.16
N PHE A 198 6.03 -10.92 16.48
CA PHE A 198 4.62 -10.56 16.69
C PHE A 198 4.43 -9.64 17.90
N LYS A 199 5.08 -9.95 19.02
CA LYS A 199 4.96 -9.17 20.25
C LYS A 199 5.52 -7.75 20.06
N GLU A 200 6.63 -7.62 19.35
CA GLU A 200 7.20 -6.31 19.01
C GLU A 200 6.26 -5.49 18.14
N PHE A 201 5.64 -6.09 17.11
CA PHE A 201 4.64 -5.42 16.30
C PHE A 201 3.39 -5.04 17.12
N ALA A 202 2.90 -5.93 17.97
CA ALA A 202 1.73 -5.67 18.82
C ALA A 202 1.99 -4.53 19.82
N ASP A 203 3.21 -4.42 20.36
CA ASP A 203 3.61 -3.31 21.21
C ASP A 203 3.71 -1.98 20.42
N PHE A 204 4.27 -2.03 19.21
CA PHE A 204 4.24 -0.88 18.29
C PHE A 204 2.80 -0.46 17.97
N GLU A 205 1.92 -1.39 17.60
CA GLU A 205 0.50 -1.13 17.31
C GLU A 205 -0.19 -0.42 18.49
N LYS A 206 0.08 -0.87 19.72
CA LYS A 206 -0.46 -0.23 20.94
C LYS A 206 0.00 1.23 21.05
N ARG A 207 1.28 1.53 20.82
CA ARG A 207 1.81 2.91 20.85
C ARG A 207 1.25 3.75 19.71
N MET A 208 1.13 3.18 18.51
CA MET A 208 0.54 3.85 17.36
C MET A 208 -0.92 4.23 17.59
N LEU A 209 -1.73 3.35 18.18
CA LEU A 209 -3.12 3.63 18.56
C LEU A 209 -3.20 4.70 19.67
N TRP A 210 -2.24 4.72 20.59
CA TRP A 210 -2.14 5.81 21.55
C TRP A 210 -1.89 7.16 20.87
N HIS A 211 -1.01 7.20 19.86
CA HIS A 211 -0.77 8.40 19.06
C HIS A 211 -2.01 8.83 18.27
N LYS A 212 -2.79 7.88 17.71
CA LYS A 212 -4.08 8.18 17.10
C LYS A 212 -4.99 8.97 18.03
N GLU A 213 -5.11 8.53 19.30
CA GLU A 213 -6.04 9.13 20.27
C GLU A 213 -5.53 10.45 20.87
N HIS A 214 -4.22 10.69 20.87
CA HIS A 214 -3.61 11.83 21.54
C HIS A 214 -2.93 12.81 20.57
N THR A 215 -1.91 12.37 19.86
CA THR A 215 -1.09 13.23 18.99
C THR A 215 -1.84 13.62 17.71
N PHE A 216 -2.53 12.66 17.11
CA PHE A 216 -3.25 12.81 15.84
C PHE A 216 -4.77 12.88 16.02
N LYS A 217 -5.24 13.22 17.21
CA LYS A 217 -6.66 13.40 17.49
C LYS A 217 -7.27 14.44 16.55
N GLY A 218 -8.28 14.02 15.76
CA GLY A 218 -8.95 14.88 14.79
C GLY A 218 -8.28 14.93 13.41
N TYR A 219 -7.20 14.17 13.22
CA TYR A 219 -6.60 13.94 11.91
C TYR A 219 -7.08 12.63 11.30
N PRO A 220 -7.06 12.48 9.96
CA PRO A 220 -7.43 11.24 9.29
C PRO A 220 -6.48 10.11 9.69
N PHE A 221 -6.99 9.12 10.42
CA PHE A 221 -6.21 8.01 10.93
C PHE A 221 -7.02 6.71 10.81
N ALA A 222 -7.19 6.22 9.58
CA ALA A 222 -8.00 5.05 9.27
C ALA A 222 -7.26 3.75 9.65
N TYR A 223 -7.11 3.51 10.93
CA TYR A 223 -6.49 2.29 11.46
C TYR A 223 -7.14 1.90 12.79
N VAL A 224 -7.34 0.60 12.99
CA VAL A 224 -7.76 0.00 14.26
C VAL A 224 -6.88 -1.21 14.56
N LYS A 225 -6.92 -1.71 15.78
CA LYS A 225 -6.17 -2.90 16.17
C LYS A 225 -6.45 -4.06 15.23
N GLN A 226 -5.39 -4.63 14.65
CA GLN A 226 -5.48 -5.80 13.77
C GLN A 226 -4.79 -7.05 14.31
N THR A 227 -3.94 -6.93 15.32
CA THR A 227 -3.21 -8.07 15.90
C THR A 227 -4.11 -9.11 16.57
N ASN A 228 -5.39 -8.82 16.77
CA ASN A 228 -6.39 -9.75 17.28
C ASN A 228 -7.34 -10.30 16.19
N VAL A 229 -7.20 -9.88 14.95
CA VAL A 229 -8.04 -10.33 13.83
C VAL A 229 -7.42 -11.59 13.23
N LYS A 230 -8.12 -12.71 13.29
CA LYS A 230 -7.62 -14.03 12.89
C LYS A 230 -8.48 -14.63 11.81
N TRP A 231 -7.87 -15.31 10.87
CA TRP A 231 -8.51 -15.94 9.72
C TRP A 231 -8.05 -17.37 9.53
N ASN A 232 -8.94 -18.20 9.03
CA ASN A 232 -8.63 -19.41 8.29
C ASN A 232 -8.68 -19.10 6.80
N ILE A 233 -7.65 -19.48 6.06
CA ILE A 233 -7.55 -19.27 4.62
C ILE A 233 -7.23 -20.61 3.96
N THR A 234 -8.03 -21.00 2.96
CA THR A 234 -7.83 -22.26 2.23
C THR A 234 -6.64 -22.17 1.27
N ASP A 235 -6.07 -23.29 0.91
CA ASP A 235 -5.35 -23.35 -0.34
C ASP A 235 -6.26 -22.96 -1.51
N ALA A 236 -5.69 -22.42 -2.57
CA ALA A 236 -6.48 -21.88 -3.68
C ALA A 236 -6.88 -22.98 -4.68
N PHE A 237 -8.15 -23.01 -5.05
CA PHE A 237 -8.75 -23.96 -6.00
C PHE A 237 -8.65 -23.45 -7.43
N PRO A 238 -8.28 -24.27 -8.43
CA PRO A 238 -8.21 -23.84 -9.81
C PRO A 238 -9.61 -23.57 -10.37
N ASN A 239 -9.89 -22.32 -10.71
CA ASN A 239 -11.17 -21.91 -11.28
C ASN A 239 -11.19 -21.96 -12.81
N GLY A 240 -10.01 -21.98 -13.46
CA GLY A 240 -9.89 -22.05 -14.92
C GLY A 240 -10.39 -20.80 -15.63
N GLY A 241 -10.39 -19.65 -14.95
CA GLY A 241 -10.90 -18.38 -15.45
C GLY A 241 -12.40 -18.14 -15.18
N ASP A 242 -13.11 -19.10 -14.60
CA ASP A 242 -14.50 -18.96 -14.15
C ASP A 242 -14.52 -18.47 -12.69
N MET A 243 -14.68 -17.17 -12.51
CA MET A 243 -14.68 -16.51 -11.21
C MET A 243 -15.90 -16.86 -10.35
N ASP A 244 -17.00 -17.25 -10.98
CA ASP A 244 -18.24 -17.64 -10.29
C ASP A 244 -18.25 -19.11 -9.85
N LYS A 245 -17.26 -19.90 -10.29
CA LYS A 245 -17.16 -21.32 -9.97
C LYS A 245 -17.25 -21.60 -8.48
N VAL A 246 -18.09 -22.56 -8.12
CA VAL A 246 -18.35 -22.97 -6.73
C VAL A 246 -17.41 -24.08 -6.31
N PHE A 247 -16.88 -24.01 -5.10
CA PHE A 247 -15.98 -25.00 -4.52
C PHE A 247 -16.47 -25.48 -3.16
N PRO A 248 -15.96 -26.61 -2.63
CA PRO A 248 -16.43 -27.21 -1.39
C PRO A 248 -16.54 -26.28 -0.16
N PRO A 249 -15.66 -25.27 0.06
CA PRO A 249 -15.80 -24.34 1.18
C PRO A 249 -17.11 -23.54 1.20
N GLU A 250 -17.75 -23.33 0.06
CA GLU A 250 -19.08 -22.68 -0.02
C GLU A 250 -20.23 -23.56 0.51
N GLN A 251 -20.00 -24.86 0.62
CA GLN A 251 -21.01 -25.82 1.12
C GLN A 251 -20.78 -26.12 2.60
N GLU A 252 -19.54 -26.40 3.00
CA GLU A 252 -19.18 -26.77 4.36
C GLU A 252 -17.75 -26.32 4.70
N LEU A 253 -17.55 -25.77 5.90
CA LEU A 253 -16.21 -25.40 6.39
C LEU A 253 -15.53 -26.62 7.02
N LYS A 254 -14.32 -26.92 6.56
CA LYS A 254 -13.45 -28.03 6.98
C LYS A 254 -11.99 -27.57 7.05
N ASP A 255 -11.19 -28.33 7.81
CA ASP A 255 -9.73 -28.08 7.87
C ASP A 255 -9.01 -28.59 6.62
N THR A 256 -9.64 -29.49 5.87
CA THR A 256 -9.08 -30.09 4.66
C THR A 256 -10.20 -30.42 3.68
N TYR A 257 -9.94 -30.14 2.40
CA TYR A 257 -10.87 -30.42 1.32
C TYR A 257 -10.25 -31.35 0.28
N HIS A 258 -11.07 -32.25 -0.27
CA HIS A 258 -10.72 -33.06 -1.42
C HIS A 258 -11.54 -32.62 -2.63
N TYR A 259 -10.88 -32.25 -3.69
CA TYR A 259 -11.52 -31.76 -4.92
C TYR A 259 -10.71 -32.15 -6.15
N ASN A 260 -11.35 -32.81 -7.11
CA ASN A 260 -10.73 -33.29 -8.36
C ASN A 260 -9.41 -34.06 -8.15
N GLY A 261 -9.38 -34.96 -7.16
CA GLY A 261 -8.21 -35.79 -6.85
C GLY A 261 -7.08 -35.12 -6.10
N ASN A 262 -7.22 -33.81 -5.78
CA ASN A 262 -6.24 -33.06 -5.00
C ASN A 262 -6.76 -32.77 -3.58
N THR A 263 -5.83 -32.52 -2.68
CA THR A 263 -6.11 -32.13 -1.29
C THR A 263 -5.74 -30.66 -1.09
N TYR A 264 -6.62 -29.90 -0.48
CA TYR A 264 -6.48 -28.48 -0.19
C TYR A 264 -6.59 -28.27 1.33
N GLY A 265 -5.55 -27.72 1.92
CA GLY A 265 -5.48 -27.43 3.34
C GLY A 265 -6.06 -26.06 3.70
N VAL A 266 -6.06 -25.79 5.00
CA VAL A 266 -6.42 -24.49 5.57
C VAL A 266 -5.28 -24.04 6.47
N ARG A 267 -4.90 -22.77 6.37
CA ARG A 267 -3.86 -22.15 7.19
C ARG A 267 -4.38 -20.88 7.83
N GLN A 268 -3.84 -20.56 9.00
CA GLN A 268 -4.22 -19.35 9.72
C GLN A 268 -3.41 -18.14 9.27
N ALA A 269 -4.04 -16.97 9.34
CA ALA A 269 -3.42 -15.67 9.16
C ALA A 269 -3.93 -14.69 10.21
N ILE A 270 -3.13 -13.68 10.53
CA ILE A 270 -3.46 -12.61 11.47
C ILE A 270 -3.37 -11.28 10.74
N GLY A 271 -4.35 -10.42 10.94
CA GLY A 271 -4.41 -9.09 10.36
C GLY A 271 -5.79 -8.72 9.82
N ALA A 272 -6.06 -7.43 9.69
CA ALA A 272 -7.28 -6.92 9.08
C ALA A 272 -7.18 -6.87 7.55
N GLY A 273 -5.99 -6.62 7.02
CA GLY A 273 -5.66 -6.64 5.60
C GLY A 273 -4.68 -7.75 5.28
N ILE A 274 -5.08 -8.66 4.41
CA ILE A 274 -4.28 -9.83 4.03
C ILE A 274 -4.01 -9.82 2.53
N TYR A 275 -2.77 -9.71 2.13
CA TYR A 275 -2.35 -9.97 0.77
C TYR A 275 -2.19 -11.48 0.55
N LEU A 276 -3.00 -12.05 -0.32
CA LEU A 276 -2.78 -13.39 -0.87
C LEU A 276 -1.64 -13.35 -1.90
N ARG A 277 -1.59 -12.26 -2.67
CA ARG A 277 -0.50 -11.86 -3.56
C ARG A 277 -0.34 -10.34 -3.52
N HIS A 278 0.86 -9.87 -3.21
CA HIS A 278 1.18 -8.45 -3.22
C HIS A 278 1.26 -7.87 -4.65
N VAL A 279 1.08 -6.55 -4.79
CA VAL A 279 1.17 -5.84 -6.07
C VAL A 279 2.51 -6.04 -6.78
N TRP A 280 3.60 -6.11 -6.01
CA TRP A 280 4.95 -6.38 -6.54
C TRP A 280 5.24 -7.88 -6.72
N GLY A 281 4.21 -8.69 -6.73
CA GLY A 281 4.28 -10.10 -7.06
C GLY A 281 5.19 -10.87 -6.11
N THR A 282 6.22 -11.49 -6.68
CA THR A 282 7.16 -12.33 -5.92
C THR A 282 8.20 -11.54 -5.14
N PHE A 283 8.31 -10.23 -5.34
CA PHE A 283 9.28 -9.41 -4.60
C PHE A 283 8.86 -9.17 -3.16
N VAL A 284 7.56 -9.01 -2.90
CA VAL A 284 7.03 -8.82 -1.55
C VAL A 284 6.19 -10.04 -1.20
N PRO A 285 6.55 -10.79 -0.17
CA PRO A 285 5.80 -11.98 0.24
C PRO A 285 4.35 -11.65 0.63
N GLY A 286 3.44 -12.50 0.19
CA GLY A 286 2.06 -12.56 0.63
C GLY A 286 1.76 -13.92 1.25
N PHE A 287 0.50 -14.17 1.58
CA PHE A 287 0.07 -15.42 2.21
C PHE A 287 0.43 -16.66 1.37
N TYR A 288 0.31 -16.58 0.04
CA TYR A 288 0.79 -17.63 -0.86
C TYR A 288 2.22 -17.32 -1.32
N ALA A 289 3.15 -18.21 -1.00
CA ALA A 289 4.54 -18.09 -1.49
C ALA A 289 4.63 -18.20 -3.02
N ASP A 290 3.71 -18.97 -3.64
CA ASP A 290 3.62 -19.17 -5.08
C ASP A 290 2.16 -19.01 -5.54
N PRO A 291 1.63 -17.77 -5.58
CA PRO A 291 0.27 -17.51 -6.01
C PRO A 291 0.08 -17.85 -7.49
N LYS A 292 -1.04 -18.47 -7.81
CA LYS A 292 -1.39 -18.91 -9.17
C LYS A 292 -2.53 -18.08 -9.74
N GLU A 293 -2.44 -17.78 -11.03
CA GLU A 293 -3.55 -17.22 -11.82
C GLU A 293 -4.71 -18.20 -11.92
N ASP A 294 -5.91 -17.71 -12.20
CA ASP A 294 -7.13 -18.50 -12.41
C ASP A 294 -7.44 -19.44 -11.23
N HIS A 295 -7.34 -18.90 -10.01
CA HIS A 295 -7.65 -19.63 -8.77
C HIS A 295 -8.64 -18.87 -7.88
N THR A 296 -9.32 -19.60 -7.01
CA THR A 296 -10.23 -19.04 -5.98
C THR A 296 -9.78 -19.50 -4.61
N ALA A 297 -9.56 -18.58 -3.71
CA ALA A 297 -9.32 -18.82 -2.30
C ALA A 297 -10.57 -18.50 -1.48
N TYR A 298 -10.62 -19.00 -0.25
CA TYR A 298 -11.64 -18.64 0.72
C TYR A 298 -10.98 -18.25 2.03
N ALA A 299 -11.52 -17.22 2.67
CA ALA A 299 -11.14 -16.84 4.02
C ALA A 299 -12.37 -16.85 4.92
N TYR A 300 -12.21 -17.31 6.16
CA TYR A 300 -13.31 -17.27 7.12
C TYR A 300 -12.81 -17.11 8.55
N THR A 301 -13.67 -16.52 9.36
CA THR A 301 -13.46 -16.37 10.79
C THR A 301 -14.81 -16.36 11.53
N TRP A 302 -14.75 -16.60 12.83
CA TRP A 302 -15.87 -16.42 13.73
C TRP A 302 -15.62 -15.20 14.61
N VAL A 303 -16.64 -14.35 14.72
CA VAL A 303 -16.57 -13.11 15.51
C VAL A 303 -17.62 -13.19 16.61
N TYR A 304 -17.14 -13.25 17.85
CA TYR A 304 -18.03 -13.19 19.02
C TYR A 304 -18.43 -11.74 19.28
N SER A 305 -19.72 -11.50 19.39
CA SER A 305 -20.27 -10.22 19.86
C SER A 305 -20.94 -10.41 21.23
N PRO A 306 -20.64 -9.56 22.23
CA PRO A 306 -21.23 -9.70 23.56
C PRO A 306 -22.73 -9.35 23.59
N ARG A 307 -23.25 -8.74 22.55
CA ARG A 307 -24.65 -8.28 22.41
C ARG A 307 -25.06 -8.21 20.94
N ASP A 308 -26.36 -8.13 20.71
CA ASP A 308 -26.87 -7.71 19.41
C ASP A 308 -26.57 -6.25 19.19
N GLN A 309 -25.92 -5.91 18.07
CA GLN A 309 -25.49 -4.53 17.80
C GLN A 309 -25.25 -4.25 16.32
N GLU A 310 -25.51 -2.99 15.93
CA GLU A 310 -25.05 -2.43 14.67
C GLU A 310 -23.61 -1.94 14.82
N VAL A 311 -22.78 -2.30 13.86
CA VAL A 311 -21.36 -1.92 13.81
C VAL A 311 -21.00 -1.45 12.41
N GLY A 312 -19.87 -0.79 12.30
CA GLY A 312 -19.24 -0.48 11.02
C GLY A 312 -18.40 -1.66 10.51
N LEU A 313 -18.32 -1.82 9.22
CA LEU A 313 -17.44 -2.77 8.55
C LEU A 313 -16.58 -2.05 7.51
N TRP A 314 -15.27 -2.11 7.68
CA TRP A 314 -14.34 -1.84 6.60
C TRP A 314 -14.12 -3.14 5.84
N ALA A 315 -14.48 -3.14 4.56
CA ALA A 315 -14.30 -4.26 3.65
C ALA A 315 -13.81 -3.77 2.29
N GLU A 316 -12.77 -4.42 1.76
CA GLU A 316 -12.16 -4.13 0.48
C GLU A 316 -11.49 -5.39 -0.06
N PHE A 317 -11.47 -5.56 -1.38
CA PHE A 317 -10.85 -6.72 -2.03
C PHE A 317 -9.73 -6.33 -2.98
N GLN A 318 -9.62 -5.05 -3.28
CA GLN A 318 -8.51 -4.48 -4.00
C GLN A 318 -8.27 -3.05 -3.51
N ASN A 319 -7.11 -2.80 -2.94
CA ASN A 319 -6.69 -1.46 -2.63
C ASN A 319 -6.23 -0.76 -3.91
N TYR A 320 -6.98 0.24 -4.37
CA TYR A 320 -6.72 0.93 -5.63
C TYR A 320 -5.48 1.80 -5.55
N SER A 321 -4.65 1.73 -6.59
CA SER A 321 -3.50 2.61 -6.72
C SER A 321 -3.94 4.05 -6.98
N ARG A 322 -3.29 5.01 -6.32
CA ARG A 322 -3.55 6.44 -6.48
C ARG A 322 -2.68 7.07 -7.58
N SER A 323 -1.67 6.35 -8.07
CA SER A 323 -0.80 6.78 -9.16
C SER A 323 -1.13 6.13 -10.51
N GLU A 324 -2.09 5.21 -10.55
CA GLU A 324 -2.38 4.39 -11.72
C GLU A 324 -3.80 4.61 -12.24
N MET A 325 -3.99 4.32 -13.51
CA MET A 325 -5.32 4.42 -14.15
C MET A 325 -6.15 3.17 -13.87
N ASP A 326 -6.41 2.88 -12.60
CA ASP A 326 -7.32 1.83 -12.20
C ASP A 326 -8.78 2.27 -12.44
N LEU A 327 -9.61 1.37 -12.91
CA LEU A 327 -11.04 1.60 -13.03
C LEU A 327 -11.74 1.28 -11.71
N ALA A 328 -12.75 2.08 -11.35
CA ALA A 328 -13.67 1.73 -10.28
C ALA A 328 -14.43 0.45 -10.63
N PRO A 329 -14.83 -0.36 -9.63
CA PRO A 329 -15.58 -1.59 -9.89
C PRO A 329 -16.95 -1.31 -10.51
N LEU A 330 -17.53 -2.31 -11.15
CA LEU A 330 -18.90 -2.25 -11.63
C LEU A 330 -19.88 -2.09 -10.46
N GLN A 331 -20.96 -1.34 -10.66
CA GLN A 331 -21.97 -1.22 -9.63
C GLN A 331 -22.50 -2.59 -9.17
N GLY A 332 -22.56 -2.79 -7.85
CA GLY A 332 -22.96 -4.06 -7.26
C GLY A 332 -21.88 -5.15 -7.26
N LYS A 333 -20.65 -4.84 -7.66
CA LYS A 333 -19.48 -5.73 -7.59
C LYS A 333 -18.43 -5.12 -6.67
N TRP A 334 -17.73 -5.98 -5.90
CA TRP A 334 -16.66 -5.54 -5.01
C TRP A 334 -15.37 -5.22 -5.79
N ASP A 335 -15.14 -5.96 -6.85
CA ASP A 335 -13.99 -5.86 -7.73
C ASP A 335 -14.30 -6.44 -9.12
N TYR A 336 -13.30 -6.53 -9.98
CA TYR A 336 -13.38 -7.15 -11.31
C TYR A 336 -13.19 -8.67 -11.31
N THR A 337 -12.87 -9.27 -10.15
CA THR A 337 -12.61 -10.71 -10.03
C THR A 337 -13.76 -11.48 -9.39
N GLY A 338 -14.82 -10.81 -8.94
CA GLY A 338 -16.02 -11.45 -8.39
C GLY A 338 -15.90 -11.83 -6.92
N SER A 339 -15.08 -11.11 -6.15
CA SER A 339 -14.99 -11.27 -4.69
C SER A 339 -16.34 -11.03 -4.01
N ARG A 340 -16.61 -11.78 -2.95
CA ARG A 340 -17.87 -11.73 -2.20
C ARG A 340 -17.64 -11.92 -0.70
N LEU A 341 -18.53 -11.35 0.09
CA LEU A 341 -18.50 -11.37 1.56
C LEU A 341 -19.87 -11.74 2.13
N TRP A 342 -19.88 -12.61 3.12
CA TRP A 342 -21.09 -12.98 3.89
C TRP A 342 -20.85 -12.85 5.39
N ILE A 343 -21.88 -12.41 6.10
CA ILE A 343 -21.98 -12.47 7.56
C ILE A 343 -23.23 -13.28 7.91
N ASN A 344 -23.07 -14.38 8.67
CA ASN A 344 -24.15 -15.30 9.04
C ASN A 344 -24.96 -15.78 7.81
N ASP A 345 -24.26 -16.15 6.73
CA ASP A 345 -24.82 -16.60 5.45
C ASP A 345 -25.63 -15.53 4.67
N ARG A 346 -25.67 -14.29 5.16
CA ARG A 346 -26.22 -13.15 4.44
C ARG A 346 -25.11 -12.44 3.67
N GLU A 347 -25.27 -12.32 2.36
CA GLU A 347 -24.32 -11.59 1.53
C GLU A 347 -24.35 -10.10 1.86
N ILE A 348 -23.17 -9.51 2.00
CA ILE A 348 -22.98 -8.08 2.24
C ILE A 348 -22.83 -7.39 0.90
N MET A 349 -23.73 -6.48 0.62
CA MET A 349 -23.74 -5.71 -0.62
C MET A 349 -22.65 -4.64 -0.62
N THR A 350 -22.17 -4.32 -1.80
CA THR A 350 -21.20 -3.23 -2.00
C THR A 350 -21.81 -1.88 -1.68
N PRO A 351 -21.00 -0.86 -1.39
CA PRO A 351 -21.44 0.52 -1.51
C PRO A 351 -21.90 0.84 -2.94
N VAL A 352 -22.61 1.96 -3.11
CA VAL A 352 -22.80 2.57 -4.42
C VAL A 352 -21.51 3.30 -4.75
N TRP A 353 -20.82 2.87 -5.81
CA TRP A 353 -19.56 3.46 -6.23
C TRP A 353 -19.78 4.84 -6.84
N THR A 354 -18.92 5.81 -6.52
CA THR A 354 -19.05 7.20 -7.00
C THR A 354 -18.34 7.42 -8.32
N ALA A 355 -17.19 6.78 -8.55
CA ALA A 355 -16.49 6.88 -9.83
C ALA A 355 -17.11 5.97 -10.89
N THR A 356 -16.94 6.33 -12.16
CA THR A 356 -17.45 5.53 -13.26
C THR A 356 -16.35 4.59 -13.78
N HIS A 357 -16.65 3.29 -13.81
CA HIS A 357 -15.78 2.24 -14.33
C HIS A 357 -15.50 2.35 -15.86
N GLN A 358 -16.28 3.16 -16.56
CA GLN A 358 -16.14 3.30 -18.04
C GLN A 358 -15.05 4.30 -18.44
N VAL A 359 -14.60 5.12 -17.52
CA VAL A 359 -13.62 6.19 -17.80
C VAL A 359 -12.31 5.86 -17.11
N LYS A 360 -11.31 5.52 -17.92
CA LYS A 360 -9.95 5.26 -17.45
C LYS A 360 -9.16 6.57 -17.50
N SER A 361 -9.10 7.28 -16.38
CA SER A 361 -8.43 8.56 -16.28
C SER A 361 -7.94 8.86 -14.86
N ASN A 362 -6.73 9.36 -14.77
CA ASN A 362 -6.18 9.87 -13.51
C ASN A 362 -6.89 11.13 -13.00
N GLU A 363 -7.66 11.81 -13.87
CA GLU A 363 -8.40 13.01 -13.50
C GLU A 363 -9.75 12.70 -12.83
N ILE A 364 -10.15 11.42 -12.77
CA ILE A 364 -11.37 11.00 -12.09
C ILE A 364 -11.02 10.47 -10.71
N PRO A 365 -11.56 11.07 -9.63
CA PRO A 365 -11.33 10.57 -8.28
C PRO A 365 -11.94 9.18 -8.13
N LEU A 366 -11.31 8.32 -7.32
CA LEU A 366 -11.88 7.02 -6.95
C LEU A 366 -13.08 7.19 -5.99
N GLY A 367 -13.15 8.30 -5.29
CA GLY A 367 -14.25 8.59 -4.39
C GLY A 367 -14.30 7.60 -3.22
N ASN A 368 -15.40 6.84 -3.13
CA ASN A 368 -15.63 5.91 -2.04
C ASN A 368 -15.17 4.47 -2.33
N GLU A 369 -14.42 4.22 -3.39
CA GLU A 369 -13.92 2.90 -3.75
C GLU A 369 -12.89 2.35 -2.74
N ASN A 370 -12.11 3.23 -2.11
CA ASN A 370 -11.15 2.86 -1.05
C ASN A 370 -11.82 2.84 0.32
N CYS A 371 -11.67 1.76 1.09
CA CYS A 371 -12.31 1.62 2.39
C CYS A 371 -11.86 2.68 3.42
N VAL A 372 -10.62 3.17 3.32
CA VAL A 372 -10.09 4.21 4.21
C VAL A 372 -10.65 5.60 3.92
N ALA A 373 -11.23 5.82 2.73
CA ALA A 373 -11.78 7.11 2.29
C ALA A 373 -13.32 7.18 2.41
N ARG A 374 -13.97 6.10 2.81
CA ARG A 374 -15.43 6.03 2.95
C ARG A 374 -15.88 5.73 4.37
N SER A 375 -17.12 6.08 4.67
CA SER A 375 -17.78 5.60 5.89
C SER A 375 -17.85 4.07 5.91
N PRO A 376 -17.68 3.42 7.07
CA PRO A 376 -17.87 1.99 7.22
C PRO A 376 -19.27 1.55 6.79
N LEU A 377 -19.40 0.35 6.23
CA LEU A 377 -20.70 -0.23 5.96
C LEU A 377 -21.41 -0.57 7.26
N ALA A 378 -22.67 -0.19 7.39
CA ALA A 378 -23.49 -0.59 8.54
C ALA A 378 -23.86 -2.08 8.43
N VAL A 379 -23.49 -2.88 9.42
CA VAL A 379 -23.80 -4.31 9.49
C VAL A 379 -24.25 -4.70 10.90
N HIS A 380 -25.08 -5.73 10.98
CA HIS A 380 -25.59 -6.28 12.24
C HIS A 380 -24.76 -7.49 12.69
N LEU A 381 -24.35 -7.50 13.95
CA LEU A 381 -23.80 -8.67 14.63
C LEU A 381 -24.79 -9.17 15.68
N ASN A 382 -25.15 -10.46 15.59
CA ASN A 382 -25.94 -11.11 16.62
C ASN A 382 -25.10 -11.33 17.89
N LYS A 383 -25.75 -11.32 19.05
CA LYS A 383 -25.10 -11.77 20.29
C LYS A 383 -24.58 -13.20 20.12
N GLY A 384 -23.34 -13.45 20.50
CA GLY A 384 -22.66 -14.73 20.29
C GLY A 384 -21.78 -14.74 19.05
N TRP A 385 -21.56 -15.94 18.49
CA TRP A 385 -20.67 -16.14 17.37
C TRP A 385 -21.32 -15.85 16.02
N ASN A 386 -20.67 -14.99 15.24
CA ASN A 386 -21.05 -14.61 13.88
C ASN A 386 -20.03 -15.16 12.90
N LYS A 387 -20.46 -15.88 11.88
CA LYS A 387 -19.59 -16.37 10.81
C LYS A 387 -19.34 -15.25 9.80
N VAL A 388 -18.08 -14.99 9.50
CA VAL A 388 -17.64 -14.13 8.40
C VAL A 388 -16.97 -15.02 7.36
N PHE A 389 -17.40 -14.95 6.11
CA PHE A 389 -16.94 -15.81 5.04
C PHE A 389 -16.69 -14.99 3.77
N LEU A 390 -15.54 -15.21 3.15
CA LEU A 390 -15.07 -14.48 1.95
C LEU A 390 -14.80 -15.47 0.83
N LYS A 391 -15.25 -15.15 -0.39
CA LYS A 391 -14.83 -15.78 -1.64
C LYS A 391 -13.88 -14.82 -2.36
N LEU A 392 -12.71 -15.30 -2.72
CA LEU A 392 -11.58 -14.51 -3.20
C LEU A 392 -11.04 -15.10 -4.51
N PRO A 393 -11.75 -14.93 -5.63
CA PRO A 393 -11.27 -15.39 -6.92
C PRO A 393 -10.20 -14.43 -7.46
N ILE A 394 -9.31 -14.97 -8.27
CA ILE A 394 -8.35 -14.22 -9.09
C ILE A 394 -8.30 -14.81 -10.49
N GLY A 395 -8.18 -13.95 -11.49
CA GLY A 395 -7.90 -14.33 -12.89
C GLY A 395 -6.43 -14.18 -13.22
N LYS A 396 -6.16 -13.43 -14.27
CA LYS A 396 -4.79 -13.13 -14.71
C LYS A 396 -4.17 -12.05 -13.83
N PHE A 397 -2.84 -12.09 -13.71
CA PHE A 397 -2.07 -11.03 -13.04
C PHE A 397 -1.80 -9.81 -13.91
N LYS A 398 -2.39 -9.80 -15.11
CA LYS A 398 -2.51 -8.61 -15.97
C LYS A 398 -3.98 -8.46 -16.34
N MET A 399 -4.56 -7.33 -16.03
CA MET A 399 -5.97 -7.04 -16.31
C MET A 399 -6.09 -5.69 -17.02
N ALA A 400 -7.14 -5.51 -17.80
CA ALA A 400 -7.41 -4.26 -18.50
C ALA A 400 -7.89 -3.15 -17.55
N GLU A 401 -8.52 -3.53 -16.46
CA GLU A 401 -9.16 -2.65 -15.48
C GLU A 401 -8.19 -2.13 -14.42
N THR A 402 -7.05 -2.81 -14.24
CA THR A 402 -6.03 -2.40 -13.27
C THR A 402 -4.63 -2.75 -13.76
N ARG A 403 -3.71 -1.81 -13.63
CA ARG A 403 -2.29 -2.03 -13.93
C ARG A 403 -1.61 -2.89 -12.87
N LEU A 404 -1.97 -2.68 -11.61
CA LEU A 404 -1.32 -3.28 -10.45
C LEU A 404 -2.27 -4.30 -9.78
N VAL A 405 -2.35 -5.50 -10.33
CA VAL A 405 -3.21 -6.56 -9.79
C VAL A 405 -2.73 -6.99 -8.41
N LYS A 406 -3.62 -6.81 -7.43
CA LYS A 406 -3.48 -7.28 -6.05
C LYS A 406 -4.49 -8.40 -5.83
N TRP A 407 -4.10 -9.44 -5.13
CA TRP A 407 -5.04 -10.45 -4.63
C TRP A 407 -5.05 -10.35 -3.12
N MET A 408 -6.08 -9.73 -2.57
CA MET A 408 -6.14 -9.37 -1.17
C MET A 408 -7.57 -9.25 -0.66
N PHE A 409 -7.70 -9.10 0.64
CA PHE A 409 -8.90 -8.59 1.26
C PHE A 409 -8.53 -7.76 2.50
N THR A 410 -9.35 -6.75 2.77
CA THR A 410 -9.39 -6.05 4.06
C THR A 410 -10.77 -6.26 4.65
N THR A 411 -10.83 -6.74 5.89
CA THR A 411 -12.10 -6.94 6.60
C THR A 411 -11.90 -6.80 8.10
N VAL A 412 -12.51 -5.76 8.68
CA VAL A 412 -12.46 -5.50 10.13
C VAL A 412 -13.68 -4.73 10.60
N PHE A 413 -14.19 -5.09 11.79
CA PHE A 413 -15.32 -4.39 12.41
C PHE A 413 -14.83 -3.19 13.21
N VAL A 414 -15.51 -2.07 13.00
CA VAL A 414 -15.21 -0.78 13.61
C VAL A 414 -16.50 -0.17 14.19
N THR A 415 -16.36 0.87 15.00
CA THR A 415 -17.53 1.66 15.40
C THR A 415 -18.23 2.26 14.17
N PRO A 416 -19.51 2.61 14.21
CA PRO A 416 -20.24 3.12 13.05
C PRO A 416 -19.60 4.36 12.41
N ASP A 417 -18.87 5.16 13.18
CA ASP A 417 -18.10 6.32 12.71
C ASP A 417 -16.70 5.95 12.14
N GLY A 418 -16.27 4.69 12.26
CA GLY A 418 -14.95 4.24 11.82
C GLY A 418 -13.79 4.61 12.74
N GLU A 419 -14.04 5.27 13.86
CA GLU A 419 -12.99 5.81 14.70
C GLU A 419 -12.25 4.76 15.53
N LYS A 420 -12.95 3.71 15.97
CA LYS A 420 -12.41 2.71 16.91
C LYS A 420 -12.74 1.28 16.51
N ALA A 421 -11.95 0.34 17.00
CA ALA A 421 -12.35 -1.05 17.02
C ALA A 421 -13.60 -1.23 17.90
N VAL A 422 -14.49 -2.15 17.53
CA VAL A 422 -15.68 -2.46 18.35
C VAL A 422 -15.23 -3.17 19.62
N GLU A 423 -15.60 -2.63 20.76
CA GLU A 423 -15.22 -3.16 22.06
C GLU A 423 -15.88 -4.54 22.31
N GLY A 424 -15.10 -5.45 22.88
CA GLY A 424 -15.58 -6.78 23.30
C GLY A 424 -15.72 -7.80 22.17
N LEU A 425 -15.39 -7.48 20.91
CA LEU A 425 -15.32 -8.46 19.85
C LEU A 425 -14.11 -9.40 20.02
N ILE A 426 -14.33 -10.68 19.78
CA ILE A 426 -13.28 -11.70 19.77
C ILE A 426 -13.30 -12.38 18.40
N TYR A 427 -12.14 -12.39 17.72
CA TYR A 427 -11.97 -13.10 16.46
C TYR A 427 -11.37 -14.48 16.74
N SER A 428 -11.96 -15.51 16.18
CA SER A 428 -11.46 -16.88 16.30
C SER A 428 -11.55 -17.60 14.95
N PRO A 429 -10.47 -18.23 14.48
CA PRO A 429 -10.53 -19.07 13.29
C PRO A 429 -11.42 -20.29 13.51
N ASP A 430 -11.57 -20.73 14.77
CA ASP A 430 -12.37 -21.88 15.15
C ASP A 430 -13.66 -21.45 15.85
N LYS A 431 -14.79 -22.05 15.45
CA LYS A 431 -16.05 -21.86 16.15
C LYS A 431 -15.91 -22.48 17.55
N GLN A 432 -15.84 -21.61 18.54
CA GLN A 432 -15.87 -22.07 19.93
C GLN A 432 -17.32 -22.47 20.31
N LYS A 433 -17.43 -23.56 21.05
CA LYS A 433 -18.71 -24.12 21.52
C LYS A 433 -19.36 -23.27 22.58
#